data_cdd88959f0af836adb05f03a9fc58393
#
_entry.id   cdd88959f0af836adb05f03a9fc58393
#
_cell.length_a   1.000
_cell.length_b   1.000
_cell.length_c   1.000
_cell.angle_alpha   90.00
_cell.angle_beta   90.00
_cell.angle_gamma   90.00
#
_symmetry.space_group_name_H-M   'P 1'
#
loop_
_entity.id
_entity.type
_entity.pdbx_description
1 polymer ?
#
loop_
_entity_poly.entity_id
_entity_poly.type
_entity_poly.pdbx_seq_one_letter_code
_entity_poly.pdbx_strand_id
1 'polypeptide(L)'
;MKIVWHGEYVRYFEDAREAFGRQFGGIGYMDIYESGYTAPVVDLQLQFLRPLSIGDTATVEIRYIDTVAAKLCFEYTIWRDSDGEVAARGSSMQVFVDANGALSLTVPPFLTKWKEKWLKK
;
A
#
# COMPACT_ATOMS: atom_id res chain seq x y z
N MET A 1 0.13 -1.42 -30.91
CA MET A 1 0.75 -1.93 -29.67
C MET A 1 -0.22 -1.76 -28.52
N LYS A 2 -0.44 -2.83 -27.77
CA LYS A 2 -1.35 -2.76 -26.64
C LYS A 2 -0.55 -2.41 -25.39
N ILE A 3 -1.00 -1.42 -24.64
CA ILE A 3 -0.38 -1.01 -23.39
C ILE A 3 -1.29 -1.34 -22.22
N VAL A 4 -0.71 -1.46 -21.03
CA VAL A 4 -1.48 -1.71 -19.81
C VAL A 4 -2.27 -0.45 -19.47
N TRP A 5 -3.57 -0.63 -19.26
CA TRP A 5 -4.47 0.45 -18.87
C TRP A 5 -4.12 0.94 -17.45
N HIS A 6 -4.25 2.27 -17.18
CA HIS A 6 -3.83 2.79 -15.90
C HIS A 6 -4.58 2.22 -14.69
N GLY A 7 -5.78 1.69 -14.84
CA GLY A 7 -6.48 1.01 -13.76
C GLY A 7 -5.75 -0.23 -13.25
N GLU A 8 -4.93 -0.87 -14.10
CA GLU A 8 -4.14 -2.03 -13.69
C GLU A 8 -3.01 -1.65 -12.74
N TYR A 9 -2.48 -0.42 -12.82
CA TYR A 9 -1.44 0.03 -11.90
C TYR A 9 -1.97 0.13 -10.48
N VAL A 10 -3.22 0.56 -10.31
CA VAL A 10 -3.89 0.59 -9.01
C VAL A 10 -4.01 -0.83 -8.46
N ARG A 11 -4.37 -1.79 -9.30
CA ARG A 11 -4.44 -3.20 -8.89
C ARG A 11 -3.09 -3.72 -8.44
N TYR A 12 -2.01 -3.39 -9.14
CA TYR A 12 -0.66 -3.77 -8.72
C TYR A 12 -0.35 -3.24 -7.32
N PHE A 13 -0.73 -2.00 -7.05
CA PHE A 13 -0.50 -1.41 -5.73
C PHE A 13 -1.32 -2.11 -4.65
N GLU A 14 -2.57 -2.42 -4.94
CA GLU A 14 -3.43 -3.14 -4.00
C GLU A 14 -2.91 -4.54 -3.71
N ASP A 15 -2.49 -5.26 -4.75
CA ASP A 15 -1.92 -6.59 -4.59
C ASP A 15 -0.64 -6.55 -3.77
N ALA A 16 0.22 -5.56 -4.01
CA ALA A 16 1.45 -5.38 -3.25
C ALA A 16 1.14 -5.03 -1.79
N ARG A 17 0.12 -4.21 -1.55
CA ARG A 17 -0.31 -3.84 -0.20
C ARG A 17 -0.80 -5.07 0.58
N GLU A 18 -1.60 -5.92 -0.04
CA GLU A 18 -2.07 -7.15 0.58
C GLU A 18 -0.92 -8.13 0.84
N ALA A 19 -0.01 -8.27 -0.12
CA ALA A 19 1.17 -9.12 0.05
C ALA A 19 2.04 -8.63 1.20
N PHE A 20 2.19 -7.32 1.35
CA PHE A 20 2.93 -6.72 2.46
C PHE A 20 2.26 -7.08 3.79
N GLY A 21 0.93 -6.97 3.86
CA GLY A 21 0.17 -7.31 5.07
C GLY A 21 0.27 -8.80 5.44
N ARG A 22 0.42 -9.68 4.46
CA ARG A 22 0.65 -11.11 4.71
C ARG A 22 2.07 -11.37 5.19
N GLN A 23 3.05 -10.73 4.59
CA GLN A 23 4.46 -10.91 4.94
C GLN A 23 4.78 -10.34 6.32
N PHE A 24 4.22 -9.17 6.63
CA PHE A 24 4.41 -8.49 7.92
C PHE A 24 3.06 -8.47 8.64
N GLY A 25 2.63 -9.61 9.12
CA GLY A 25 1.28 -9.83 9.66
C GLY A 25 0.84 -8.84 10.73
N GLY A 26 -0.44 -8.50 10.69
CA GLY A 26 -1.09 -7.60 11.64
C GLY A 26 -1.69 -6.35 11.01
N ILE A 27 -1.40 -6.03 9.75
CA ILE A 27 -1.96 -4.88 9.05
C ILE A 27 -2.59 -5.22 7.70
N GLY A 28 -2.95 -6.50 7.48
CA GLY A 28 -3.83 -6.86 6.37
C GLY A 28 -5.23 -6.30 6.63
N TYR A 29 -6.05 -6.20 5.59
CA TYR A 29 -7.38 -5.60 5.74
C TYR A 29 -8.25 -6.34 6.75
N MET A 30 -8.15 -7.67 6.79
CA MET A 30 -8.90 -8.45 7.78
C MET A 30 -8.38 -8.23 9.20
N ASP A 31 -7.06 -8.10 9.37
CA ASP A 31 -6.46 -7.80 10.67
C ASP A 31 -6.96 -6.47 11.22
N ILE A 32 -7.03 -5.46 10.34
CA ILE A 32 -7.52 -4.13 10.69
C ILE A 32 -9.00 -4.22 11.09
N TYR A 33 -9.80 -4.94 10.30
CA TYR A 33 -11.22 -5.11 10.57
C TYR A 33 -11.47 -5.82 11.89
N GLU A 34 -10.72 -6.89 12.16
CA GLU A 34 -10.84 -7.63 13.42
C GLU A 34 -10.39 -6.81 14.63
N SER A 35 -9.58 -5.80 14.41
CA SER A 35 -9.15 -4.87 15.45
C SER A 35 -10.18 -3.76 15.72
N GLY A 36 -11.30 -3.77 14.99
CA GLY A 36 -12.37 -2.79 15.17
C GLY A 36 -12.25 -1.56 14.30
N TYR A 37 -11.45 -1.61 13.24
CA TYR A 37 -11.22 -0.47 12.35
C TYR A 37 -11.39 -0.87 10.89
N THR A 38 -11.58 0.16 10.06
CA THR A 38 -11.35 0.07 8.62
C THR A 38 -10.30 1.11 8.26
N ALA A 39 -9.65 0.93 7.13
CA ALA A 39 -8.54 1.81 6.73
C ALA A 39 -8.73 2.27 5.29
N PRO A 40 -9.66 3.20 5.05
CA PRO A 40 -9.89 3.69 3.69
C PRO A 40 -8.69 4.47 3.18
N VAL A 41 -8.45 4.34 1.87
CA VAL A 41 -7.44 5.13 1.17
C VAL A 41 -8.02 6.53 0.97
N VAL A 42 -7.32 7.54 1.45
CA VAL A 42 -7.74 8.94 1.33
C VAL A 42 -6.87 9.73 0.37
N ASP A 43 -5.70 9.21 0.03
CA ASP A 43 -4.83 9.82 -0.96
C ASP A 43 -4.13 8.72 -1.73
N LEU A 44 -4.14 8.83 -3.05
CA LEU A 44 -3.45 7.90 -3.93
C LEU A 44 -2.82 8.71 -5.05
N GLN A 45 -1.49 8.66 -5.14
CA GLN A 45 -0.75 9.38 -6.16
C GLN A 45 -0.11 8.39 -7.11
N LEU A 46 -0.18 8.68 -8.39
CA LEU A 46 0.37 7.85 -9.46
C LEU A 46 1.17 8.72 -10.41
N GLN A 47 2.35 8.26 -10.78
CA GLN A 47 3.17 8.89 -11.80
C GLN A 47 3.56 7.81 -12.80
N PHE A 48 3.18 8.03 -14.06
CA PHE A 48 3.48 7.09 -15.14
C PHE A 48 4.70 7.59 -15.89
N LEU A 49 5.75 6.78 -15.89
CA LEU A 49 7.04 7.16 -16.47
C LEU A 49 7.29 6.48 -17.81
N ARG A 50 6.91 5.19 -17.91
CA ARG A 50 7.08 4.39 -19.12
C ARG A 50 5.92 3.42 -19.25
N PRO A 51 5.46 3.15 -20.48
CA PRO A 51 4.34 2.23 -20.65
C PRO A 51 4.75 0.78 -20.40
N LEU A 52 3.80 0.00 -19.91
CA LEU A 52 3.89 -1.46 -19.91
C LEU A 52 3.00 -1.96 -21.05
N SER A 53 3.50 -2.90 -21.81
CA SER A 53 2.73 -3.57 -22.87
C SER A 53 2.08 -4.83 -22.30
N ILE A 54 0.97 -5.25 -22.91
CA ILE A 54 0.34 -6.50 -22.53
C ILE A 54 1.33 -7.63 -22.82
N GLY A 55 1.57 -8.45 -21.81
CA GLY A 55 2.58 -9.51 -21.87
C GLY A 55 3.89 -9.16 -21.20
N ASP A 56 4.13 -7.87 -20.88
CA ASP A 56 5.28 -7.51 -20.08
C ASP A 56 5.08 -8.02 -18.65
N THR A 57 6.17 -8.45 -18.05
CA THR A 57 6.18 -8.73 -16.62
C THR A 57 6.67 -7.50 -15.86
N ALA A 58 6.14 -7.33 -14.67
CA ALA A 58 6.48 -6.19 -13.83
C ALA A 58 6.77 -6.67 -12.42
N THR A 59 7.73 -6.00 -11.78
CA THR A 59 8.02 -6.21 -10.37
C THR A 59 7.53 -5.00 -9.61
N VAL A 60 6.72 -5.22 -8.59
CA VAL A 60 6.19 -4.15 -7.75
C VAL A 60 6.93 -4.17 -6.42
N GLU A 61 7.59 -3.06 -6.12
CA GLU A 61 8.23 -2.84 -4.83
C GLU A 61 7.30 -1.99 -4.00
N ILE A 62 7.03 -2.42 -2.77
CA ILE A 62 6.26 -1.64 -1.81
C ILE A 62 7.15 -1.32 -0.61
N ARG A 63 7.04 -0.10 -0.11
CA ARG A 63 7.81 0.35 1.03
C ARG A 63 6.89 1.03 2.04
N TYR A 64 6.95 0.58 3.29
CA TYR A 64 6.22 1.22 4.38
C TYR A 64 6.95 2.49 4.79
N ILE A 65 6.19 3.58 4.90
CA ILE A 65 6.72 4.88 5.33
C ILE A 65 6.18 5.15 6.72
N ASP A 66 7.05 5.12 7.71
CA ASP A 66 6.64 5.35 9.10
C ASP A 66 6.27 6.80 9.34
N THR A 67 5.28 6.99 10.21
CA THR A 67 4.81 8.31 10.62
C THR A 67 4.27 8.22 12.04
N VAL A 68 4.37 9.29 12.79
CA VAL A 68 3.77 9.38 14.14
C VAL A 68 2.26 9.67 14.08
N ALA A 69 1.75 10.01 12.91
CA ALA A 69 0.33 10.27 12.73
C ALA A 69 -0.47 8.96 12.64
N ALA A 70 -1.78 9.05 12.85
CA ALA A 70 -2.71 7.91 12.75
C ALA A 70 -3.01 7.59 11.29
N LYS A 71 -2.01 7.12 10.57
CA LYS A 71 -2.08 6.85 9.13
C LYS A 71 -1.22 5.65 8.77
N LEU A 72 -1.56 5.00 7.65
CA LEU A 72 -0.70 4.03 6.97
C LEU A 72 -0.26 4.63 5.66
N CYS A 73 1.03 4.78 5.48
CA CYS A 73 1.61 5.37 4.29
C CYS A 73 2.53 4.36 3.61
N PHE A 74 2.39 4.25 2.30
CA PHE A 74 3.21 3.35 1.49
C PHE A 74 3.68 4.07 0.24
N GLU A 75 4.87 3.69 -0.23
CA GLU A 75 5.38 4.07 -1.54
C GLU A 75 5.51 2.83 -2.39
N TYR A 76 5.30 2.98 -3.68
CA TYR A 76 5.32 1.89 -4.65
C TYR A 76 6.20 2.26 -5.83
N THR A 77 6.94 1.27 -6.33
CA THR A 77 7.68 1.41 -7.57
C THR A 77 7.35 0.18 -8.42
N ILE A 78 6.97 0.41 -9.67
CA ILE A 78 6.73 -0.67 -10.63
C ILE A 78 7.87 -0.66 -11.62
N TRP A 79 8.60 -1.77 -11.66
CA TRP A 79 9.74 -1.97 -12.55
C TRP A 79 9.29 -2.80 -13.75
N ARG A 80 9.72 -2.39 -14.94
CA ARG A 80 9.51 -3.17 -16.15
C ARG A 80 10.64 -4.19 -16.24
N ASP A 81 10.32 -5.48 -16.18
CA ASP A 81 11.33 -6.52 -16.05
C ASP A 81 12.19 -6.67 -17.30
N SER A 82 11.63 -6.36 -18.47
CA SER A 82 12.34 -6.54 -19.75
C SER A 82 13.62 -5.70 -19.83
N ASP A 83 13.65 -4.51 -19.23
CA ASP A 83 14.79 -3.61 -19.29
C ASP A 83 15.22 -3.05 -17.92
N GLY A 84 14.52 -3.40 -16.85
CA GLY A 84 14.82 -2.92 -15.51
C GLY A 84 14.49 -1.46 -15.28
N GLU A 85 13.73 -0.83 -16.18
CA GLU A 85 13.37 0.58 -16.05
C GLU A 85 12.11 0.75 -15.20
N VAL A 86 12.01 1.89 -14.52
CA VAL A 86 10.83 2.21 -13.73
C VAL A 86 9.69 2.60 -14.65
N ALA A 87 8.60 1.85 -14.58
CA ALA A 87 7.40 2.12 -15.38
C ALA A 87 6.48 3.10 -14.68
N ALA A 88 6.35 2.98 -13.36
CA ALA A 88 5.45 3.85 -12.59
C ALA A 88 5.94 3.96 -11.14
N ARG A 89 5.53 5.03 -10.51
CA ARG A 89 5.70 5.24 -9.07
C ARG A 89 4.39 5.71 -8.48
N GLY A 90 4.21 5.46 -7.20
CA GLY A 90 3.03 5.96 -6.53
C GLY A 90 3.19 5.96 -5.02
N SER A 91 2.19 6.51 -4.38
CA SER A 91 2.09 6.51 -2.93
C SER A 91 0.63 6.39 -2.53
N SER A 92 0.38 5.82 -1.37
CA SER A 92 -0.95 5.74 -0.80
C SER A 92 -0.92 6.16 0.66
N MET A 93 -2.05 6.72 1.09
CA MET A 93 -2.26 7.08 2.48
C MET A 93 -3.62 6.56 2.89
N GLN A 94 -3.64 5.82 4.00
CA GLN A 94 -4.86 5.30 4.59
C GLN A 94 -5.03 5.92 5.97
N VAL A 95 -6.27 6.22 6.34
CA VAL A 95 -6.61 6.63 7.70
C VAL A 95 -7.38 5.51 8.37
N PHE A 96 -7.67 5.65 9.66
CA PHE A 96 -8.40 4.63 10.41
C PHE A 96 -9.76 5.18 10.81
N VAL A 97 -10.79 4.38 10.58
CA VAL A 97 -12.17 4.69 10.96
C VAL A 97 -12.62 3.58 11.90
N ASP A 98 -13.15 3.95 13.07
CA ASP A 98 -13.58 2.97 14.06
C ASP A 98 -14.96 2.37 13.73
N ALA A 99 -15.42 1.46 14.56
CA ALA A 99 -16.70 0.75 14.35
C ALA A 99 -17.91 1.69 14.35
N ASN A 100 -17.78 2.88 14.93
CA ASN A 100 -18.83 3.90 14.96
C ASN A 100 -18.77 4.86 13.79
N GLY A 101 -17.84 4.66 12.87
CA GLY A 101 -17.64 5.52 11.72
C GLY A 101 -16.85 6.79 12.01
N ALA A 102 -16.19 6.87 13.17
CA ALA A 102 -15.42 8.04 13.53
C ALA A 102 -13.95 7.88 13.12
N LEU A 103 -13.39 8.97 12.59
CA LEU A 103 -11.98 9.03 12.25
C LEU A 103 -11.13 8.93 13.51
N SER A 104 -10.17 8.02 13.52
CA SER A 104 -9.23 7.91 14.63
C SER A 104 -8.17 9.01 14.51
N LEU A 105 -8.03 9.81 15.53
CA LEU A 105 -7.04 10.88 15.60
C LEU A 105 -5.75 10.43 16.29
N THR A 106 -5.77 9.24 16.87
CA THR A 106 -4.61 8.64 17.53
C THR A 106 -4.29 7.33 16.87
N VAL A 107 -3.02 6.92 16.95
CA VAL A 107 -2.57 5.64 16.39
C VAL A 107 -3.31 4.51 17.10
N PRO A 108 -4.03 3.65 16.37
CA PRO A 108 -4.71 2.52 16.99
C PRO A 108 -3.74 1.57 17.68
N PRO A 109 -4.16 0.95 18.80
CA PRO A 109 -3.26 0.02 19.53
C PRO A 109 -2.69 -1.10 18.70
N PHE A 110 -3.45 -1.66 17.75
CA PHE A 110 -2.94 -2.74 16.91
C PHE A 110 -1.78 -2.29 16.05
N LEU A 111 -1.80 -1.04 15.58
CA LEU A 111 -0.71 -0.50 14.76
C LEU A 111 0.54 -0.26 15.61
N THR A 112 0.37 0.25 16.83
CA THR A 112 1.47 0.40 17.77
C THR A 112 2.17 -0.95 18.01
N LYS A 113 1.39 -2.01 18.22
CA LYS A 113 1.92 -3.36 18.40
C LYS A 113 2.64 -3.86 17.16
N TRP A 114 2.07 -3.60 15.98
CA TRP A 114 2.67 -3.98 14.72
C TRP A 114 4.03 -3.31 14.52
N LYS A 115 4.11 -2.01 14.82
CA LYS A 115 5.36 -1.26 14.72
C LYS A 115 6.41 -1.80 15.69
N GLU A 116 6.02 -2.12 16.91
CA GLU A 116 6.93 -2.70 17.90
C GLU A 116 7.48 -4.03 17.42
N LYS A 117 6.66 -4.84 16.77
CA LYS A 117 7.07 -6.16 16.28
C LYS A 117 7.98 -6.07 15.07
N TRP A 118 7.68 -5.21 14.10
CA TRP A 118 8.32 -5.25 12.79
C TRP A 118 9.33 -4.13 12.55
N LEU A 119 9.17 -2.97 13.19
CA LEU A 119 10.06 -1.83 12.99
C LEU A 119 11.12 -1.71 14.09
N LYS A 120 10.91 -2.35 15.21
CA LYS A 120 11.84 -2.31 16.33
C LYS A 120 13.07 -3.14 15.99
N LYS A 121 14.22 -2.56 16.18
CA LYS A 121 15.50 -3.23 15.93
C LYS A 121 16.04 -3.92 17.17
#